data_a588156a68e1ebe8fd85db39c88323a7
#
_entry.id   a588156a68e1ebe8fd85db39c88323a7
#
_cell.length_a   1.000
_cell.length_b   1.000
_cell.length_c   1.000
_cell.angle_alpha   90.00
_cell.angle_beta   90.00
_cell.angle_gamma   90.00
#
_symmetry.space_group_name_H-M   'P 1'
#
loop_
_entity.id
_entity.type
_entity.pdbx_description
1 polymer ?
#
loop_
_entity_poly.entity_id
_entity_poly.type
_entity_poly.pdbx_seq_one_letter_code
_entity_poly.pdbx_strand_id
1 'polypeptide(L)'
;LEIKDTYTTIAQATEEILFKEKSSKFFGYAFPIQSEEEVKPIIDQLRKLHPHAVHYCYAYQIGSEKISYRANDDGEPSNTAGAPIYGQIQSFGLTNVLLVVVRIFGGIKLGVGGLITAYKTTAQLVLEEAEIIEKTIDIHFLISFDYKNMNKVMRVIKEKKLDIVTQSMELDEDSGIALGKIEIKTRKKIAEMIFDIFDNLF
;
A
#
# COMPACT_ATOMS: atom_id res chain seq x y z
N LEU A 1 -24.60 -9.25 2.55
CA LEU A 1 -23.46 -8.41 2.93
C LEU A 1 -22.82 -7.90 1.65
N GLU A 2 -22.67 -6.59 1.51
CA GLU A 2 -21.97 -6.01 0.36
C GLU A 2 -20.47 -6.32 0.45
N ILE A 3 -19.91 -6.95 -0.59
CA ILE A 3 -18.50 -7.27 -0.63
C ILE A 3 -17.73 -5.98 -0.89
N LYS A 4 -16.94 -5.53 0.10
CA LYS A 4 -16.02 -4.39 -0.07
C LYS A 4 -14.90 -4.84 -1.01
N ASP A 5 -14.87 -4.27 -2.21
CA ASP A 5 -13.90 -4.58 -3.26
C ASP A 5 -13.05 -3.38 -3.68
N THR A 6 -13.02 -2.34 -2.84
CA THR A 6 -12.19 -1.14 -3.04
C THR A 6 -11.46 -0.74 -1.76
N TYR A 7 -10.39 0.01 -1.91
CA TYR A 7 -9.64 0.65 -0.84
C TYR A 7 -9.16 2.04 -1.28
N THR A 8 -8.95 2.91 -0.30
CA THR A 8 -8.50 4.29 -0.52
C THR A 8 -7.00 4.41 -0.23
N THR A 9 -6.27 5.08 -1.11
CA THR A 9 -4.82 5.32 -1.01
C THR A 9 -4.47 6.65 -1.67
N ILE A 10 -3.18 6.97 -1.77
CA ILE A 10 -2.70 8.12 -2.54
C ILE A 10 -2.21 7.70 -3.93
N ALA A 11 -2.37 8.57 -4.92
CA ALA A 11 -2.01 8.29 -6.31
C ALA A 11 -0.49 8.20 -6.51
N GLN A 12 0.26 9.09 -5.87
CA GLN A 12 1.70 9.25 -6.01
C GLN A 12 2.30 9.84 -4.73
N ALA A 13 3.64 9.89 -4.65
CA ALA A 13 4.34 10.57 -3.56
C ALA A 13 3.99 12.07 -3.57
N THR A 14 3.85 12.63 -2.37
CA THR A 14 3.59 14.07 -2.22
C THR A 14 4.88 14.89 -2.36
N GLU A 15 4.71 16.17 -2.67
CA GLU A 15 5.76 17.16 -2.46
C GLU A 15 6.03 17.34 -0.96
N GLU A 16 7.17 17.96 -0.65
CA GLU A 16 7.55 18.30 0.72
C GLU A 16 6.60 19.31 1.35
N ILE A 17 6.10 19.02 2.55
CA ILE A 17 5.33 19.96 3.37
C ILE A 17 6.17 20.39 4.57
N LEU A 18 6.32 21.68 4.75
CA LEU A 18 7.04 22.26 5.90
C LEU A 18 6.09 22.86 6.93
N PHE A 19 6.10 22.30 8.12
CA PHE A 19 5.50 22.88 9.33
C PHE A 19 6.56 23.36 10.31
N LYS A 20 6.34 24.50 10.97
CA LYS A 20 7.28 25.10 11.94
C LYS A 20 6.60 25.28 13.29
N GLU A 21 7.26 24.87 14.36
CA GLU A 21 6.80 25.08 15.72
C GLU A 21 7.99 25.38 16.66
N LYS A 22 7.97 26.54 17.35
CA LYS A 22 9.01 26.98 18.28
C LYS A 22 10.44 26.77 17.74
N SER A 23 10.72 27.29 16.55
CA SER A 23 11.99 27.15 15.82
C SER A 23 12.33 25.74 15.33
N SER A 24 11.65 24.69 15.73
CA SER A 24 11.76 23.35 15.11
C SER A 24 11.08 23.34 13.73
N LYS A 25 11.66 22.57 12.81
CA LYS A 25 11.11 22.37 11.48
C LYS A 25 10.70 20.91 11.33
N PHE A 26 9.50 20.69 10.80
CA PHE A 26 8.93 19.37 10.51
C PHE A 26 8.65 19.28 9.02
N PHE A 27 9.34 18.35 8.34
CA PHE A 27 9.18 18.12 6.91
C PHE A 27 8.38 16.85 6.72
N GLY A 28 7.20 16.97 6.14
CA GLY A 28 6.26 15.86 5.97
C GLY A 28 6.24 15.35 4.52
N TYR A 29 6.09 14.04 4.38
CA TYR A 29 6.02 13.32 3.11
C TYR A 29 5.05 12.16 3.18
N ALA A 30 4.36 11.86 2.08
CA ALA A 30 3.60 10.64 1.92
C ALA A 30 4.05 9.88 0.67
N PHE A 31 4.10 8.56 0.77
CA PHE A 31 4.51 7.66 -0.31
C PHE A 31 3.50 6.53 -0.44
N PRO A 32 3.03 6.19 -1.66
CA PRO A 32 2.31 4.94 -1.87
C PRO A 32 3.29 3.78 -1.76
N ILE A 33 2.96 2.78 -0.95
CA ILE A 33 3.75 1.56 -0.77
C ILE A 33 2.85 0.33 -0.84
N GLN A 34 3.43 -0.82 -1.23
CA GLN A 34 2.73 -2.11 -1.27
C GLN A 34 3.30 -3.11 -0.27
N SER A 35 4.53 -2.87 0.22
CA SER A 35 5.23 -3.76 1.14
C SER A 35 6.10 -3.01 2.15
N GLU A 36 6.45 -3.68 3.25
CA GLU A 36 7.30 -3.12 4.31
C GLU A 36 8.75 -2.90 3.84
N GLU A 37 9.20 -3.67 2.86
CA GLU A 37 10.55 -3.59 2.30
C GLU A 37 10.80 -2.23 1.62
N GLU A 38 9.77 -1.56 1.14
CA GLU A 38 9.87 -0.23 0.53
C GLU A 38 10.17 0.89 1.53
N VAL A 39 9.88 0.68 2.82
CA VAL A 39 10.02 1.72 3.86
C VAL A 39 11.48 2.12 4.05
N LYS A 40 12.39 1.14 4.20
CA LYS A 40 13.80 1.43 4.47
C LYS A 40 14.47 2.25 3.37
N PRO A 41 14.36 1.91 2.07
CA PRO A 41 14.91 2.72 0.98
C PRO A 41 14.40 4.17 0.99
N ILE A 42 13.12 4.40 1.28
CA ILE A 42 12.53 5.75 1.35
C ILE A 42 13.14 6.53 2.52
N ILE A 43 13.23 5.93 3.71
CA ILE A 43 13.86 6.58 4.87
C ILE A 43 15.33 6.91 4.58
N ASP A 44 16.06 6.01 3.92
CA ASP A 44 17.46 6.25 3.56
C ASP A 44 17.62 7.41 2.55
N GLN A 45 16.68 7.60 1.64
CA GLN A 45 16.64 8.77 0.74
C GLN A 45 16.39 10.06 1.52
N LEU A 46 15.43 10.06 2.45
CA LEU A 46 15.13 11.23 3.28
C LEU A 46 16.27 11.59 4.23
N ARG A 47 17.05 10.59 4.71
CA ARG A 47 18.29 10.83 5.47
C ARG A 47 19.34 11.57 4.65
N LYS A 48 19.45 11.29 3.37
CA LYS A 48 20.38 12.02 2.45
C LYS A 48 19.86 13.42 2.17
N LEU A 49 18.54 13.60 2.05
CA LEU A 49 17.91 14.89 1.77
C LEU A 49 18.02 15.84 2.98
N HIS A 50 17.88 15.31 4.19
CA HIS A 50 17.90 16.07 5.45
C HIS A 50 19.04 15.65 6.39
N PRO A 51 20.31 15.79 6.00
CA PRO A 51 21.44 15.23 6.76
C PRO A 51 21.62 15.83 8.17
N HIS A 52 20.98 16.97 8.44
CA HIS A 52 21.00 17.64 9.74
C HIS A 52 19.82 17.29 10.65
N ALA A 53 18.87 16.50 10.17
CA ALA A 53 17.76 16.03 10.99
C ALA A 53 18.20 14.90 11.92
N VAL A 54 17.54 14.81 13.07
CA VAL A 54 17.85 13.79 14.09
C VAL A 54 16.76 12.75 14.25
N HIS A 55 15.54 13.04 13.75
CA HIS A 55 14.37 12.16 13.84
C HIS A 55 13.69 12.04 12.48
N TYR A 56 13.47 10.79 12.06
CA TYR A 56 12.73 10.41 10.84
C TYR A 56 11.57 9.52 11.26
N CYS A 57 10.60 10.17 11.93
CA CYS A 57 9.44 9.47 12.47
C CYS A 57 8.47 9.09 11.36
N TYR A 58 7.89 7.91 11.44
CA TYR A 58 6.99 7.45 10.38
C TYR A 58 5.89 6.54 10.90
N ALA A 59 4.86 6.41 10.10
CA ALA A 59 3.89 5.34 10.21
C ALA A 59 3.46 4.87 8.81
N TYR A 60 3.09 3.61 8.71
CA TYR A 60 2.47 3.06 7.52
C TYR A 60 1.29 2.14 7.85
N GLN A 61 0.43 1.97 6.88
CA GLN A 61 -0.59 0.95 6.84
C GLN A 61 -0.57 0.29 5.47
N ILE A 62 -0.58 -1.04 5.43
CA ILE A 62 -0.51 -1.85 4.22
C ILE A 62 -1.61 -2.92 4.27
N GLY A 63 -2.17 -3.22 3.10
CA GLY A 63 -3.20 -4.22 2.92
C GLY A 63 -4.60 -3.64 2.92
N SER A 64 -5.54 -4.36 2.32
CA SER A 64 -6.95 -3.98 2.21
C SER A 64 -7.88 -4.90 2.99
N GLU A 65 -7.46 -6.14 3.24
CA GLU A 65 -8.19 -7.15 4.00
C GLU A 65 -7.47 -7.50 5.30
N LYS A 66 -6.20 -7.84 5.20
CA LYS A 66 -5.31 -8.05 6.35
C LYS A 66 -4.44 -6.81 6.47
N ILE A 67 -4.74 -6.01 7.46
CA ILE A 67 -3.99 -4.78 7.71
C ILE A 67 -2.72 -5.10 8.48
N SER A 68 -1.57 -4.71 7.93
CA SER A 68 -0.30 -4.56 8.62
C SER A 68 -0.02 -3.08 8.82
N TYR A 69 0.46 -2.69 9.98
CA TYR A 69 0.82 -1.30 10.27
C TYR A 69 2.03 -1.22 11.20
N ARG A 70 2.71 -0.11 11.14
CA ARG A 70 3.77 0.24 12.09
C ARG A 70 3.79 1.74 12.33
N ALA A 71 4.08 2.12 13.58
CA ALA A 71 4.38 3.48 14.00
C ALA A 71 5.77 3.51 14.62
N ASN A 72 6.59 4.51 14.29
CA ASN A 72 7.98 4.62 14.75
C ASN A 72 8.30 6.06 15.16
N ASP A 73 8.74 6.23 16.40
CA ASP A 73 9.10 7.53 16.98
C ASP A 73 10.55 7.93 16.66
N ASP A 74 11.40 7.05 16.11
CA ASP A 74 12.80 7.29 15.74
C ASP A 74 13.58 8.16 16.75
N GLY A 75 13.52 7.80 18.03
CA GLY A 75 14.23 8.47 19.12
C GLY A 75 13.49 9.65 19.76
N GLU A 76 12.30 10.06 19.28
CA GLU A 76 11.41 10.93 20.05
C GLU A 76 10.81 10.16 21.25
N PRO A 77 10.29 10.85 22.27
CA PRO A 77 9.60 10.18 23.38
C PRO A 77 8.46 9.28 22.89
N SER A 78 8.31 8.14 23.53
CA SER A 78 7.34 7.11 23.11
C SER A 78 5.94 7.67 22.85
N ASN A 79 5.35 7.30 21.72
CA ASN A 79 4.02 7.70 21.25
C ASN A 79 3.83 9.21 21.00
N THR A 80 4.91 9.99 20.87
CA THR A 80 4.81 11.43 20.60
C THR A 80 4.89 11.79 19.12
N ALA A 81 5.31 10.84 18.26
CA ALA A 81 5.49 11.05 16.83
C ALA A 81 4.80 9.99 15.97
N GLY A 82 5.21 8.73 16.07
CA GLY A 82 4.69 7.66 15.23
C GLY A 82 3.20 7.43 15.39
N ALA A 83 2.69 7.39 16.63
CA ALA A 83 1.28 7.21 16.88
C ALA A 83 0.41 8.38 16.37
N PRO A 84 0.75 9.66 16.59
CA PRO A 84 0.07 10.80 15.97
C PRO A 84 0.06 10.76 14.42
N ILE A 85 1.17 10.34 13.79
CA ILE A 85 1.26 10.17 12.33
C ILE A 85 0.29 9.06 11.89
N TYR A 86 0.30 7.91 12.55
CA TYR A 86 -0.61 6.80 12.25
C TYR A 86 -2.07 7.18 12.39
N GLY A 87 -2.41 7.95 13.42
CA GLY A 87 -3.76 8.47 13.62
C GLY A 87 -4.27 9.28 12.43
N GLN A 88 -3.40 9.94 11.67
CA GLN A 88 -3.81 10.65 10.46
C GLN A 88 -4.08 9.69 9.29
N ILE A 89 -3.28 8.64 9.10
CA ILE A 89 -3.59 7.58 8.12
C ILE A 89 -4.99 7.01 8.38
N GLN A 90 -5.30 6.73 9.64
CA GLN A 90 -6.62 6.21 10.03
C GLN A 90 -7.75 7.22 9.81
N SER A 91 -7.54 8.51 10.15
CA SER A 91 -8.58 9.54 10.01
C SER A 91 -8.96 9.83 8.56
N PHE A 92 -8.01 9.65 7.62
CA PHE A 92 -8.26 9.75 6.17
C PHE A 92 -8.72 8.42 5.55
N GLY A 93 -8.78 7.33 6.34
CA GLY A 93 -9.22 6.01 5.87
C GLY A 93 -8.31 5.37 4.83
N LEU A 94 -7.01 5.69 4.87
CA LEU A 94 -6.03 5.27 3.88
C LEU A 94 -5.37 3.94 4.24
N THR A 95 -4.96 3.20 3.20
CA THR A 95 -4.05 2.06 3.30
C THR A 95 -3.06 2.08 2.14
N ASN A 96 -2.04 1.21 2.18
CA ASN A 96 -0.96 1.17 1.20
C ASN A 96 -0.24 2.52 1.11
N VAL A 97 0.02 3.13 2.26
CA VAL A 97 0.64 4.45 2.40
C VAL A 97 1.65 4.46 3.54
N LEU A 98 2.77 5.14 3.30
CA LEU A 98 3.78 5.51 4.29
C LEU A 98 3.74 7.02 4.47
N LEU A 99 3.61 7.49 5.70
CA LEU A 99 3.80 8.89 6.11
C LEU A 99 5.11 9.03 6.87
N VAL A 100 5.94 9.98 6.49
CA VAL A 100 7.20 10.30 7.18
C VAL A 100 7.21 11.76 7.58
N VAL A 101 7.61 12.04 8.81
CA VAL A 101 7.85 13.39 9.30
C VAL A 101 9.29 13.47 9.82
N VAL A 102 10.09 14.29 9.16
CA VAL A 102 11.49 14.53 9.47
C VAL A 102 11.59 15.78 10.32
N ARG A 103 12.24 15.70 11.48
CA ARG A 103 12.38 16.87 12.37
C ARG A 103 13.81 17.37 12.46
N ILE A 104 13.96 18.69 12.30
CA ILE A 104 15.14 19.43 12.67
C ILE A 104 14.84 20.21 13.95
N PHE A 105 15.57 19.91 15.03
CA PHE A 105 15.39 20.57 16.33
C PHE A 105 15.82 22.02 16.27
N GLY A 106 14.99 22.91 16.79
CA GLY A 106 15.23 24.36 16.78
C GLY A 106 15.79 24.96 18.08
N GLY A 107 16.32 24.11 18.98
CA GLY A 107 16.89 24.59 20.26
C GLY A 107 15.87 24.71 21.40
N ILE A 108 14.58 24.74 21.13
CA ILE A 108 13.52 24.88 22.15
C ILE A 108 12.74 23.57 22.26
N LYS A 109 12.65 23.02 23.48
CA LYS A 109 11.87 21.81 23.76
C LYS A 109 10.37 22.09 23.63
N LEU A 110 9.66 21.25 22.88
CA LEU A 110 8.21 21.36 22.69
C LEU A 110 7.40 20.73 23.81
N GLY A 111 7.99 19.77 24.54
CA GLY A 111 7.28 18.91 25.47
C GLY A 111 6.42 17.86 24.74
N VAL A 112 5.89 16.90 25.51
CA VAL A 112 5.10 15.77 24.98
C VAL A 112 3.90 16.26 24.15
N GLY A 113 3.08 17.16 24.71
CA GLY A 113 1.90 17.70 24.02
C GLY A 113 2.24 18.48 22.75
N GLY A 114 3.32 19.28 22.79
CA GLY A 114 3.77 20.03 21.61
C GLY A 114 4.30 19.13 20.49
N LEU A 115 5.00 18.04 20.83
CA LEU A 115 5.45 17.04 19.86
C LEU A 115 4.27 16.34 19.20
N ILE A 116 3.32 15.83 19.99
CA ILE A 116 2.11 15.17 19.48
C ILE A 116 1.38 16.08 18.48
N THR A 117 1.18 17.35 18.87
CA THR A 117 0.50 18.32 17.99
C THR A 117 1.29 18.58 16.72
N ALA A 118 2.60 18.78 16.80
CA ALA A 118 3.44 19.09 15.64
C ALA A 118 3.49 17.93 14.64
N TYR A 119 3.70 16.68 15.10
CA TYR A 119 3.70 15.50 14.23
C TYR A 119 2.32 15.25 13.60
N LYS A 120 1.25 15.35 14.40
CA LYS A 120 -0.13 15.23 13.92
C LYS A 120 -0.43 16.27 12.84
N THR A 121 -0.16 17.55 13.12
CA THR A 121 -0.45 18.65 12.19
C THR A 121 0.34 18.49 10.88
N THR A 122 1.64 18.16 10.97
CA THR A 122 2.44 17.93 9.77
C THR A 122 1.88 16.80 8.92
N ALA A 123 1.56 15.65 9.53
CA ALA A 123 0.97 14.50 8.83
C ALA A 123 -0.39 14.83 8.21
N GLN A 124 -1.22 15.62 8.90
CA GLN A 124 -2.50 16.09 8.37
C GLN A 124 -2.31 16.95 7.13
N LEU A 125 -1.44 17.96 7.18
CA LEU A 125 -1.16 18.85 6.05
C LEU A 125 -0.66 18.09 4.83
N VAL A 126 0.18 17.06 5.01
CA VAL A 126 0.64 16.20 3.92
C VAL A 126 -0.52 15.47 3.24
N LEU A 127 -1.46 14.95 4.03
CA LEU A 127 -2.60 14.20 3.47
C LEU A 127 -3.66 15.11 2.86
N GLU A 128 -3.79 16.36 3.33
CA GLU A 128 -4.66 17.38 2.72
C GLU A 128 -4.20 17.77 1.32
N GLU A 129 -2.88 17.75 1.06
CA GLU A 129 -2.29 18.03 -0.26
C GLU A 129 -2.17 16.79 -1.14
N ALA A 130 -2.36 15.59 -0.59
CA ALA A 130 -2.22 14.34 -1.33
C ALA A 130 -3.39 14.12 -2.29
N GLU A 131 -3.12 13.62 -3.48
CA GLU A 131 -4.14 13.12 -4.40
C GLU A 131 -4.67 11.78 -3.91
N ILE A 132 -5.81 11.80 -3.22
CA ILE A 132 -6.46 10.60 -2.69
C ILE A 132 -7.29 9.94 -3.78
N ILE A 133 -7.09 8.64 -3.99
CA ILE A 133 -7.77 7.83 -5.00
C ILE A 133 -8.35 6.55 -4.40
N GLU A 134 -9.40 6.05 -5.03
CA GLU A 134 -9.93 4.71 -4.76
C GLU A 134 -9.38 3.71 -5.78
N LYS A 135 -8.91 2.56 -5.29
CA LYS A 135 -8.45 1.42 -6.11
C LYS A 135 -9.31 0.19 -5.85
N THR A 136 -9.43 -0.67 -6.86
CA THR A 136 -10.10 -1.97 -6.73
C THR A 136 -9.21 -2.99 -6.04
N ILE A 137 -9.84 -3.91 -5.30
CA ILE A 137 -9.18 -5.11 -4.79
C ILE A 137 -9.31 -6.17 -5.86
N ASP A 138 -8.18 -6.59 -6.40
CA ASP A 138 -8.12 -7.62 -7.42
C ASP A 138 -7.70 -8.96 -6.82
N ILE A 139 -8.31 -10.03 -7.32
CA ILE A 139 -7.99 -11.43 -6.99
C ILE A 139 -7.32 -12.07 -8.19
N HIS A 140 -6.26 -12.80 -7.93
CA HIS A 140 -5.52 -13.56 -8.94
C HIS A 140 -5.88 -15.04 -8.83
N PHE A 141 -6.16 -15.68 -9.98
CA PHE A 141 -6.41 -17.11 -10.11
C PHE A 141 -5.42 -17.72 -11.06
N LEU A 142 -4.78 -18.81 -10.63
CA LEU A 142 -4.03 -19.69 -11.51
C LEU A 142 -4.95 -20.81 -12.00
N ILE A 143 -5.20 -20.86 -13.29
CA ILE A 143 -6.01 -21.89 -13.94
C ILE A 143 -5.04 -22.86 -14.62
N SER A 144 -5.06 -24.13 -14.19
CA SER A 144 -4.31 -25.24 -14.81
C SER A 144 -5.28 -26.17 -15.51
N PHE A 145 -5.01 -26.53 -16.76
CA PHE A 145 -5.92 -27.33 -17.58
C PHE A 145 -5.16 -28.12 -18.66
N ASP A 146 -5.73 -29.24 -19.09
CA ASP A 146 -5.28 -29.95 -20.28
C ASP A 146 -5.25 -29.02 -21.50
N TYR A 147 -4.16 -28.96 -22.24
CA TYR A 147 -4.01 -28.06 -23.40
C TYR A 147 -5.12 -28.20 -24.46
N LYS A 148 -5.69 -29.42 -24.60
CA LYS A 148 -6.87 -29.65 -25.45
C LYS A 148 -8.07 -28.77 -25.11
N ASN A 149 -8.14 -28.24 -23.89
CA ASN A 149 -9.20 -27.35 -23.40
C ASN A 149 -8.88 -25.86 -23.58
N MET A 150 -7.73 -25.48 -24.15
CA MET A 150 -7.29 -24.11 -24.35
C MET A 150 -8.39 -23.22 -24.96
N ASN A 151 -9.06 -23.71 -26.00
CA ASN A 151 -10.11 -22.94 -26.68
C ASN A 151 -11.31 -22.64 -25.77
N LYS A 152 -11.66 -23.58 -24.86
CA LYS A 152 -12.76 -23.36 -23.91
C LYS A 152 -12.35 -22.28 -22.87
N VAL A 153 -11.14 -22.39 -22.32
CA VAL A 153 -10.60 -21.42 -21.37
C VAL A 153 -10.52 -20.03 -21.97
N MET A 154 -9.91 -19.90 -23.14
CA MET A 154 -9.76 -18.62 -23.85
C MET A 154 -11.11 -17.98 -24.21
N ARG A 155 -12.13 -18.79 -24.53
CA ARG A 155 -13.47 -18.28 -24.78
C ARG A 155 -14.06 -17.63 -23.53
N VAL A 156 -13.97 -18.29 -22.37
CA VAL A 156 -14.46 -17.73 -21.08
C VAL A 156 -13.72 -16.44 -20.73
N ILE A 157 -12.39 -16.43 -20.84
CA ILE A 157 -11.55 -15.24 -20.58
C ILE A 157 -12.02 -14.07 -21.45
N LYS A 158 -12.24 -14.30 -22.75
CA LYS A 158 -12.71 -13.28 -23.69
C LYS A 158 -14.13 -12.80 -23.39
N GLU A 159 -15.08 -13.73 -23.17
CA GLU A 159 -16.47 -13.42 -22.88
C GLU A 159 -16.64 -12.62 -21.57
N LYS A 160 -15.85 -12.96 -20.55
CA LYS A 160 -15.85 -12.28 -19.25
C LYS A 160 -14.91 -11.07 -19.18
N LYS A 161 -14.16 -10.78 -20.25
CA LYS A 161 -13.19 -9.68 -20.34
C LYS A 161 -12.18 -9.70 -19.19
N LEU A 162 -11.61 -10.87 -18.90
CA LEU A 162 -10.64 -11.06 -17.84
C LEU A 162 -9.24 -10.70 -18.32
N ASP A 163 -8.45 -10.07 -17.45
CA ASP A 163 -7.07 -9.73 -17.74
C ASP A 163 -6.17 -10.96 -17.51
N ILE A 164 -5.38 -11.31 -18.53
CA ILE A 164 -4.34 -12.33 -18.42
C ILE A 164 -3.09 -11.66 -17.86
N VAL A 165 -2.59 -12.17 -16.75
CA VAL A 165 -1.35 -11.70 -16.12
C VAL A 165 -0.15 -12.48 -16.67
N THR A 166 -0.25 -13.82 -16.66
CA THR A 166 0.75 -14.72 -17.23
C THR A 166 0.09 -15.88 -17.98
N GLN A 167 0.80 -16.43 -18.96
CA GLN A 167 0.41 -17.64 -19.68
C GLN A 167 1.64 -18.48 -19.96
N SER A 168 1.58 -19.76 -19.61
CA SER A 168 2.65 -20.73 -19.87
C SER A 168 2.10 -22.08 -20.30
N MET A 169 2.98 -22.91 -20.85
CA MET A 169 2.74 -24.33 -21.12
C MET A 169 3.82 -25.15 -20.46
N GLU A 170 3.43 -26.25 -19.82
CA GLU A 170 4.33 -27.20 -19.21
C GLU A 170 3.94 -28.62 -19.63
N LEU A 171 4.91 -29.51 -19.69
CA LEU A 171 4.63 -30.94 -19.81
C LEU A 171 4.56 -31.53 -18.40
N ASP A 172 3.48 -32.22 -18.11
CA ASP A 172 3.40 -33.04 -16.90
C ASP A 172 4.35 -34.22 -17.06
N GLU A 173 5.34 -34.31 -16.18
CA GLU A 173 6.42 -35.30 -16.28
C GLU A 173 5.91 -36.74 -16.07
N ASP A 174 4.85 -36.93 -15.30
CA ASP A 174 4.31 -38.26 -14.99
C ASP A 174 3.37 -38.79 -16.09
N SER A 175 2.52 -37.92 -16.62
CA SER A 175 1.50 -38.30 -17.62
C SER A 175 1.91 -38.01 -19.06
N GLY A 176 2.91 -37.18 -19.31
CA GLY A 176 3.31 -36.67 -20.63
C GLY A 176 2.27 -35.75 -21.28
N ILE A 177 1.28 -35.28 -20.51
CA ILE A 177 0.22 -34.38 -21.00
C ILE A 177 0.70 -32.94 -20.98
N ALA A 178 0.44 -32.21 -22.07
CA ALA A 178 0.67 -30.78 -22.10
C ALA A 178 -0.39 -30.03 -21.27
N LEU A 179 0.06 -29.34 -20.22
CA LEU A 179 -0.76 -28.51 -19.36
C LEU A 179 -0.62 -27.04 -19.72
N GLY A 180 -1.74 -26.39 -19.93
CA GLY A 180 -1.81 -24.93 -20.01
C GLY A 180 -1.95 -24.35 -18.60
N LYS A 181 -1.20 -23.28 -18.31
CA LYS A 181 -1.33 -22.49 -17.09
C LYS A 181 -1.59 -21.05 -17.48
N ILE A 182 -2.68 -20.47 -16.98
CA ILE A 182 -3.03 -19.07 -17.20
C ILE A 182 -3.35 -18.44 -15.85
N GLU A 183 -2.62 -17.39 -15.50
CA GLU A 183 -2.95 -16.53 -14.39
C GLU A 183 -3.84 -15.41 -14.90
N ILE A 184 -5.03 -15.28 -14.33
CA ILE A 184 -5.97 -14.21 -14.60
C ILE A 184 -6.13 -13.31 -13.38
N LYS A 185 -6.50 -12.06 -13.64
CA LYS A 185 -6.84 -11.07 -12.63
C LYS A 185 -8.28 -10.62 -12.81
N THR A 186 -9.01 -10.50 -11.69
CA THR A 186 -10.39 -10.02 -11.68
C THR A 186 -10.71 -9.27 -10.39
N ARG A 187 -11.71 -8.40 -10.41
CA ARG A 187 -12.16 -7.69 -9.20
C ARG A 187 -12.71 -8.68 -8.18
N LYS A 188 -12.40 -8.45 -6.90
CA LYS A 188 -12.86 -9.27 -5.78
C LYS A 188 -14.37 -9.51 -5.80
N LYS A 189 -15.16 -8.48 -6.13
CA LYS A 189 -16.63 -8.56 -6.15
C LYS A 189 -17.19 -9.66 -7.06
N ILE A 190 -16.50 -10.01 -8.14
CA ILE A 190 -16.92 -11.03 -9.09
C ILE A 190 -16.04 -12.29 -9.07
N ALA A 191 -15.03 -12.31 -8.19
CA ALA A 191 -14.03 -13.39 -8.16
C ALA A 191 -14.65 -14.77 -7.92
N GLU A 192 -15.61 -14.87 -6.98
CA GLU A 192 -16.29 -16.11 -6.65
C GLU A 192 -17.09 -16.67 -7.85
N MET A 193 -17.83 -15.80 -8.54
CA MET A 193 -18.53 -16.17 -9.78
C MET A 193 -17.56 -16.64 -10.89
N ILE A 194 -16.40 -16.00 -11.02
CA ILE A 194 -15.39 -16.39 -12.01
C ILE A 194 -14.77 -17.73 -11.64
N PHE A 195 -14.48 -17.95 -10.36
CA PHE A 195 -13.98 -19.23 -9.86
C PHE A 195 -14.95 -20.36 -10.21
N ASP A 196 -16.24 -20.22 -9.88
CA ASP A 196 -17.28 -21.22 -10.17
C ASP A 196 -17.38 -21.55 -11.67
N ILE A 197 -17.23 -20.55 -12.55
CA ILE A 197 -17.25 -20.77 -14.00
C ILE A 197 -16.10 -21.68 -14.45
N PHE A 198 -14.88 -21.46 -13.93
CA PHE A 198 -13.73 -22.28 -14.31
C PHE A 198 -13.75 -23.64 -13.62
N ASP A 199 -14.22 -23.75 -12.38
CA ASP A 199 -14.36 -25.02 -11.67
C ASP A 199 -15.36 -25.97 -12.37
N ASN A 200 -16.41 -25.41 -12.97
CA ASN A 200 -17.40 -26.17 -13.73
C ASN A 200 -17.10 -26.32 -15.24
N LEU A 201 -15.93 -25.89 -15.72
CA LEU A 201 -15.59 -25.90 -17.15
C LEU A 201 -15.05 -27.27 -17.62
N PHE A 202 -14.53 -28.07 -16.68
CA PHE A 202 -13.85 -29.36 -16.92
C PHE A 202 -14.58 -30.55 -16.22
#